data_d3edd7c19025d462a21243eb780dfbd3
#
_entry.id   d3edd7c19025d462a21243eb780dfbd3
#
_cell.length_a   1.000
_cell.length_b   1.000
_cell.length_c   1.000
_cell.angle_alpha   90.00
_cell.angle_beta   90.00
_cell.angle_gamma   90.00
#
_symmetry.space_group_name_H-M   'P 1'
#
loop_
_entity.id
_entity.type
_entity.pdbx_description
1 polymer ?
#
loop_
_entity_poly.entity_id
_entity_poly.type
_entity_poly.pdbx_seq_one_letter_code
_entity_poly.pdbx_strand_id
1 'polypeptide(L)'
;MAAPLRRRLRITARQGERLGFSMLGLVSILTVLPIIGLIVYIVIRGLPAISWEFLTGYPRDGMRAGGIWPAIVGTFYLTLGTAISSVPLGVAAGIYLSEYAPDNRITRLIRIAIINLAGIPSVVYGL
;
A
#
# COMPACT_ATOMS: atom_id res chain seq x y z
N MET A 1 1.45 17.61 -62.70
CA MET A 1 2.36 17.02 -61.65
C MET A 1 1.53 16.85 -60.38
N ALA A 2 0.95 15.66 -60.17
CA ALA A 2 0.00 15.38 -59.07
C ALA A 2 0.77 14.79 -57.89
N ALA A 3 0.69 15.45 -56.72
CA ALA A 3 1.29 14.98 -55.47
C ALA A 3 0.58 13.71 -54.96
N PRO A 4 1.31 12.70 -54.45
CA PRO A 4 0.69 11.50 -53.95
C PRO A 4 0.00 11.80 -52.62
N LEU A 5 -1.30 11.52 -52.55
CA LEU A 5 -2.11 11.55 -51.37
C LEU A 5 -1.52 10.56 -50.34
N ARG A 6 -0.89 11.05 -49.28
CA ARG A 6 -0.51 10.27 -48.12
C ARG A 6 -1.80 9.65 -47.52
N ARG A 7 -1.98 8.37 -47.75
CA ARG A 7 -3.00 7.53 -47.14
C ARG A 7 -2.68 7.46 -45.62
N ARG A 8 -3.12 8.46 -44.86
CA ARG A 8 -3.13 8.38 -43.42
C ARG A 8 -4.08 7.24 -43.05
N LEU A 9 -3.53 6.19 -42.49
CA LEU A 9 -4.31 5.13 -41.83
C LEU A 9 -5.17 5.80 -40.76
N ARG A 10 -6.41 6.10 -41.11
CA ARG A 10 -7.42 6.56 -40.16
C ARG A 10 -7.79 5.36 -39.32
N ILE A 11 -7.07 5.14 -38.19
CA ILE A 11 -7.54 4.29 -37.12
C ILE A 11 -8.86 4.91 -36.66
N THR A 12 -9.97 4.21 -36.87
CA THR A 12 -11.27 4.69 -36.44
C THR A 12 -11.22 4.93 -34.94
N ALA A 13 -11.77 6.04 -34.44
CA ALA A 13 -11.68 6.41 -33.02
C ALA A 13 -12.01 5.23 -32.07
N ARG A 14 -12.98 4.39 -32.43
CA ARG A 14 -13.32 3.13 -31.73
C ARG A 14 -12.21 2.07 -31.74
N GLN A 15 -11.39 2.01 -32.80
CA GLN A 15 -10.28 1.05 -32.86
C GLN A 15 -9.11 1.53 -32.01
N GLY A 16 -8.83 2.83 -31.98
CA GLY A 16 -7.84 3.43 -31.10
C GLY A 16 -8.21 3.26 -29.63
N GLU A 17 -9.48 3.44 -29.30
CA GLU A 17 -10.01 3.24 -27.95
C GLU A 17 -9.87 1.78 -27.50
N ARG A 18 -10.27 0.82 -28.33
CA ARG A 18 -10.11 -0.62 -28.02
C ARG A 18 -8.66 -1.03 -27.86
N LEU A 19 -7.77 -0.53 -28.70
CA LEU A 19 -6.33 -0.76 -28.57
C LEU A 19 -5.78 -0.14 -27.28
N GLY A 20 -6.20 1.08 -26.94
CA GLY A 20 -5.83 1.71 -25.68
C GLY A 20 -6.28 0.90 -24.45
N PHE A 21 -7.54 0.49 -24.43
CA PHE A 21 -8.06 -0.35 -23.32
C PHE A 21 -7.40 -1.72 -23.26
N SER A 22 -7.12 -2.37 -24.39
CA SER A 22 -6.42 -3.66 -24.39
C SER A 22 -4.96 -3.54 -23.93
N MET A 23 -4.26 -2.47 -24.30
CA MET A 23 -2.91 -2.20 -23.80
C MET A 23 -2.90 -1.90 -22.31
N LEU A 24 -3.83 -1.08 -21.81
CA LEU A 24 -3.99 -0.84 -20.37
C LEU A 24 -4.31 -2.12 -19.62
N GLY A 25 -5.21 -2.96 -20.15
CA GLY A 25 -5.53 -4.27 -19.59
C GLY A 25 -4.32 -5.19 -19.53
N LEU A 26 -3.54 -5.26 -20.61
CA LEU A 26 -2.32 -6.07 -20.67
C LEU A 26 -1.29 -5.60 -19.62
N VAL A 27 -1.04 -4.30 -19.55
CA VAL A 27 -0.11 -3.73 -18.55
C VAL A 27 -0.59 -4.01 -17.13
N SER A 28 -1.89 -3.85 -16.88
CA SER A 28 -2.48 -4.16 -15.56
C SER A 28 -2.29 -5.63 -15.19
N ILE A 29 -2.58 -6.56 -16.09
CA ILE A 29 -2.38 -7.99 -15.87
C ILE A 29 -0.91 -8.30 -15.63
N LEU A 30 -0.01 -7.74 -16.45
CA LEU A 30 1.44 -7.95 -16.32
C LEU A 30 1.98 -7.44 -14.98
N THR A 31 1.40 -6.39 -14.43
CA THR A 31 1.78 -5.83 -13.13
C THR A 31 1.21 -6.63 -11.97
N VAL A 32 -0.03 -7.07 -12.08
CA VAL A 32 -0.74 -7.77 -10.99
C VAL A 32 -0.34 -9.25 -10.89
N LEU A 33 -0.06 -9.90 -12.02
CA LEU A 33 0.24 -11.33 -12.08
C LEU A 33 1.47 -11.74 -11.25
N PRO A 34 2.62 -11.02 -11.28
CA PRO A 34 3.76 -11.32 -10.41
C PRO A 34 3.43 -11.18 -8.92
N ILE A 35 2.61 -10.19 -8.56
CA ILE A 35 2.21 -9.95 -7.16
C ILE A 35 1.35 -11.12 -6.68
N ILE A 36 0.35 -11.52 -7.45
CA ILE A 36 -0.49 -12.67 -7.12
C ILE A 36 0.37 -13.95 -7.07
N GLY A 37 1.27 -14.13 -8.03
CA GLY A 37 2.20 -15.28 -8.06
C GLY A 37 3.06 -15.36 -6.80
N LEU A 38 3.59 -14.23 -6.34
CA LEU A 38 4.36 -14.16 -5.11
C LEU A 38 3.50 -14.48 -3.87
N ILE A 39 2.29 -13.93 -3.79
CA ILE A 39 1.36 -14.21 -2.69
C ILE A 39 1.02 -15.71 -2.66
N VAL A 40 0.65 -16.29 -3.79
CA VAL A 40 0.33 -17.72 -3.90
C VAL A 40 1.54 -18.58 -3.51
N TYR A 41 2.73 -18.22 -3.97
CA TYR A 41 3.96 -18.92 -3.61
C TYR A 41 4.20 -18.91 -2.09
N ILE A 42 4.08 -17.74 -1.44
CA ILE A 42 4.26 -17.58 0.00
C ILE A 42 3.22 -18.41 0.76
N VAL A 43 1.96 -18.34 0.34
CA VAL A 43 0.85 -19.07 0.96
C VAL A 43 1.08 -20.59 0.87
N ILE A 44 1.38 -21.11 -0.31
CA ILE A 44 1.60 -22.56 -0.51
C ILE A 44 2.79 -23.04 0.33
N ARG A 45 3.85 -22.25 0.43
CA ARG A 45 5.04 -22.61 1.20
C ARG A 45 4.86 -22.42 2.70
N GLY A 46 4.08 -21.41 3.11
CA GLY A 46 3.89 -21.06 4.51
C GLY A 46 2.78 -21.84 5.21
N LEU A 47 1.70 -22.21 4.49
CA LEU A 47 0.55 -22.92 5.07
C LEU A 47 0.93 -24.19 5.86
N PRO A 48 1.82 -25.06 5.37
CA PRO A 48 2.21 -26.27 6.11
C PRO A 48 2.95 -25.98 7.43
N ALA A 49 3.57 -24.81 7.56
CA ALA A 49 4.25 -24.41 8.78
C ALA A 49 3.32 -23.86 9.87
N ILE A 50 2.10 -23.50 9.50
CA ILE A 50 1.09 -22.97 10.43
C ILE A 50 0.49 -24.14 11.22
N SER A 51 0.91 -24.28 12.45
CA SER A 51 0.37 -25.24 13.42
C SER A 51 -0.09 -24.52 14.67
N TRP A 52 -0.86 -25.19 15.53
CA TRP A 52 -1.27 -24.62 16.81
C TRP A 52 -0.06 -24.29 17.69
N GLU A 53 0.94 -25.16 17.68
CA GLU A 53 2.21 -24.92 18.39
C GLU A 53 2.95 -23.68 17.85
N PHE A 54 2.96 -23.49 16.53
CA PHE A 54 3.54 -22.30 15.91
C PHE A 54 2.87 -21.00 16.37
N LEU A 55 1.56 -21.00 16.55
CA LEU A 55 0.82 -19.79 16.95
C LEU A 55 0.94 -19.51 18.46
N THR A 56 0.98 -20.56 19.30
CA THR A 56 0.92 -20.42 20.77
C THR A 56 2.24 -20.68 21.48
N GLY A 57 3.23 -21.21 20.77
CA GLY A 57 4.54 -21.53 21.33
C GLY A 57 5.45 -20.32 21.47
N TYR A 58 6.46 -20.50 22.32
CA TYR A 58 7.56 -19.55 22.42
C TYR A 58 8.69 -19.93 21.46
N PRO A 59 9.43 -18.94 20.91
CA PRO A 59 10.56 -19.22 20.04
C PRO A 59 11.67 -19.97 20.80
N ARG A 60 12.26 -20.96 20.14
CA ARG A 60 13.36 -21.80 20.63
C ARG A 60 14.49 -21.82 19.62
N ASP A 61 15.69 -22.25 20.05
CA ASP A 61 16.88 -22.45 19.17
C ASP A 61 17.21 -21.23 18.27
N GLY A 62 17.20 -20.03 18.85
CA GLY A 62 17.48 -18.81 18.11
C GLY A 62 16.43 -18.48 17.03
N MET A 63 15.16 -18.74 17.31
CA MET A 63 14.00 -18.53 16.41
C MET A 63 13.93 -19.52 15.23
N ARG A 64 14.64 -20.65 15.31
CA ARG A 64 14.59 -21.69 14.27
C ARG A 64 13.51 -22.74 14.53
N ALA A 65 13.03 -22.81 15.77
CA ALA A 65 11.97 -23.71 16.20
C ALA A 65 11.02 -23.00 17.19
N GLY A 66 9.88 -23.64 17.49
CA GLY A 66 8.86 -23.11 18.38
C GLY A 66 7.84 -22.24 17.66
N GLY A 67 7.35 -21.21 18.33
CA GLY A 67 6.24 -20.40 17.84
C GLY A 67 6.49 -18.89 17.90
N ILE A 68 5.46 -18.16 17.51
CA ILE A 68 5.47 -16.70 17.37
C ILE A 68 4.58 -15.98 18.40
N TRP A 69 4.15 -16.68 19.45
CA TRP A 69 3.24 -16.11 20.47
C TRP A 69 3.69 -14.76 21.03
N PRO A 70 4.97 -14.56 21.46
CA PRO A 70 5.42 -13.26 21.95
C PRO A 70 5.35 -12.16 20.91
N ALA A 71 5.58 -12.49 19.63
CA ALA A 71 5.47 -11.53 18.54
C ALA A 71 4.00 -11.11 18.32
N ILE A 72 3.06 -12.04 18.38
CA ILE A 72 1.62 -11.76 18.27
C ILE A 72 1.18 -10.83 19.40
N VAL A 73 1.49 -11.20 20.65
CA VAL A 73 1.12 -10.43 21.85
C VAL A 73 1.80 -9.05 21.83
N GLY A 74 3.08 -9.01 21.50
CA GLY A 74 3.84 -7.76 21.37
C GLY A 74 3.24 -6.82 20.33
N THR A 75 2.91 -7.34 19.15
CA THR A 75 2.26 -6.56 18.09
C THR A 75 0.89 -6.04 18.53
N PHE A 76 0.10 -6.87 19.24
CA PHE A 76 -1.19 -6.44 19.76
C PHE A 76 -1.04 -5.27 20.75
N TYR A 77 -0.16 -5.37 21.72
CA TYR A 77 0.06 -4.30 22.71
C TYR A 77 0.64 -3.03 22.07
N LEU A 78 1.59 -3.17 21.15
CA LEU A 78 2.15 -2.03 20.41
C LEU A 78 1.08 -1.33 19.57
N THR A 79 0.27 -2.09 18.86
CA THR A 79 -0.81 -1.52 18.04
C THR A 79 -1.84 -0.81 18.91
N LEU A 80 -2.26 -1.44 20.00
CA LEU A 80 -3.23 -0.86 20.93
C LEU A 80 -2.67 0.41 21.59
N GLY A 81 -1.44 0.36 22.09
CA GLY A 81 -0.78 1.51 22.70
C GLY A 81 -0.60 2.67 21.73
N THR A 82 -0.18 2.37 20.50
CA THR A 82 -0.06 3.37 19.44
C THR A 82 -1.43 3.96 19.09
N ALA A 83 -2.46 3.15 18.94
CA ALA A 83 -3.81 3.62 18.62
C ALA A 83 -4.36 4.53 19.72
N ILE A 84 -4.26 4.12 20.99
CA ILE A 84 -4.73 4.91 22.14
C ILE A 84 -4.01 6.26 22.22
N SER A 85 -2.74 6.32 21.86
CA SER A 85 -1.96 7.55 21.93
C SER A 85 -2.15 8.42 20.69
N SER A 86 -2.10 7.84 19.48
CA SER A 86 -2.07 8.61 18.24
C SER A 86 -3.46 9.04 17.75
N VAL A 87 -4.51 8.22 17.97
CA VAL A 87 -5.85 8.54 17.47
C VAL A 87 -6.42 9.80 18.13
N PRO A 88 -6.41 9.98 19.46
CA PRO A 88 -6.93 11.20 20.08
C PRO A 88 -6.18 12.46 19.61
N LEU A 89 -4.84 12.36 19.55
CA LEU A 89 -4.00 13.47 19.09
C LEU A 89 -4.24 13.80 17.62
N GLY A 90 -4.34 12.78 16.78
CA GLY A 90 -4.61 12.95 15.34
C GLY A 90 -5.99 13.55 15.08
N VAL A 91 -7.02 13.10 15.79
CA VAL A 91 -8.38 13.64 15.69
C VAL A 91 -8.42 15.09 16.16
N ALA A 92 -7.82 15.40 17.31
CA ALA A 92 -7.75 16.76 17.83
C ALA A 92 -7.02 17.71 16.88
N ALA A 93 -5.88 17.28 16.33
CA ALA A 93 -5.13 18.04 15.34
C ALA A 93 -5.92 18.23 14.03
N GLY A 94 -6.63 17.20 13.57
CA GLY A 94 -7.47 17.26 12.38
C GLY A 94 -8.62 18.26 12.54
N ILE A 95 -9.34 18.21 13.65
CA ILE A 95 -10.41 19.15 13.97
C ILE A 95 -9.86 20.58 14.07
N TYR A 96 -8.76 20.76 14.80
CA TYR A 96 -8.14 22.08 14.92
C TYR A 96 -7.77 22.67 13.55
N LEU A 97 -7.11 21.88 12.69
CA LEU A 97 -6.68 22.34 11.37
C LEU A 97 -7.85 22.57 10.40
N SER A 98 -8.97 21.85 10.56
CA SER A 98 -10.12 22.02 9.67
C SER A 98 -11.03 23.18 10.08
N GLU A 99 -11.27 23.37 11.38
CA GLU A 99 -12.29 24.29 11.86
C GLU A 99 -11.74 25.56 12.53
N TYR A 100 -10.60 25.45 13.23
CA TYR A 100 -10.08 26.53 14.06
C TYR A 100 -8.84 27.22 13.52
N ALA A 101 -8.05 26.54 12.69
CA ALA A 101 -6.78 27.10 12.23
C ALA A 101 -7.01 28.24 11.22
N PRO A 102 -6.37 29.42 11.42
CA PRO A 102 -6.48 30.53 10.50
C PRO A 102 -5.87 30.18 9.13
N ASP A 103 -6.44 30.73 8.05
CA ASP A 103 -5.95 30.54 6.69
C ASP A 103 -4.70 31.41 6.47
N ASN A 104 -3.55 30.91 6.93
CA ASN A 104 -2.25 31.55 6.76
C ASN A 104 -1.25 30.62 6.09
N ARG A 105 -0.06 31.14 5.76
CA ARG A 105 1.01 30.37 5.09
C ARG A 105 1.49 29.19 5.94
N ILE A 106 1.49 29.34 7.27
CA ILE A 106 1.95 28.29 8.20
C ILE A 106 0.97 27.13 8.22
N THR A 107 -0.33 27.40 8.34
CA THR A 107 -1.37 26.38 8.31
C THR A 107 -1.38 25.61 6.98
N ARG A 108 -1.18 26.33 5.87
CA ARG A 108 -1.07 25.71 4.55
C ARG A 108 0.16 24.82 4.46
N LEU A 109 1.32 25.24 4.99
CA LEU A 109 2.53 24.43 5.03
C LEU A 109 2.32 23.15 5.85
N ILE A 110 1.68 23.25 7.02
CA ILE A 110 1.37 22.11 7.88
C ILE A 110 0.44 21.11 7.15
N ARG A 111 -0.59 21.58 6.49
CA ARG A 111 -1.51 20.72 5.70
C ARG A 111 -0.75 19.98 4.58
N ILE A 112 0.10 20.68 3.84
CA ILE A 112 0.93 20.06 2.79
C ILE A 112 1.87 19.03 3.39
N ALA A 113 2.51 19.33 4.53
CA ALA A 113 3.40 18.39 5.21
C ALA A 113 2.64 17.11 5.63
N ILE A 114 1.44 17.23 6.22
CA ILE A 114 0.62 16.08 6.61
C ILE A 114 0.24 15.22 5.39
N ILE A 115 -0.19 15.85 4.28
CA ILE A 115 -0.53 15.12 3.05
C ILE A 115 0.69 14.40 2.50
N ASN A 116 1.85 15.03 2.48
CA ASN A 116 3.08 14.40 2.03
C ASN A 116 3.50 13.23 2.93
N LEU A 117 3.41 13.41 4.26
CA LEU A 117 3.68 12.34 5.23
C LEU A 117 2.74 11.14 5.05
N ALA A 118 1.45 11.39 4.81
CA ALA A 118 0.48 10.33 4.55
C ALA A 118 0.75 9.55 3.24
N GLY A 119 1.43 10.18 2.28
CA GLY A 119 1.82 9.55 1.01
C GLY A 119 3.08 8.68 1.09
N ILE A 120 3.85 8.77 2.17
CA ILE A 120 5.07 7.98 2.33
C ILE A 120 4.73 6.60 2.93
N PRO A 121 5.21 5.50 2.31
CA PRO A 121 5.01 4.17 2.88
C PRO A 121 5.58 4.05 4.29
N SER A 122 4.84 3.40 5.20
CA SER A 122 5.21 3.24 6.61
C SER A 122 6.58 2.57 6.82
N VAL A 123 7.00 1.73 5.89
CA VAL A 123 8.33 1.07 5.90
C VAL A 123 9.47 2.08 5.90
N VAL A 124 9.30 3.23 5.22
CA VAL A 124 10.33 4.28 5.16
C VAL A 124 10.57 4.94 6.52
N TYR A 125 9.54 4.98 7.37
CA TYR A 125 9.67 5.51 8.74
C TYR A 125 10.28 4.51 9.72
N GLY A 126 10.30 3.21 9.38
CA GLY A 126 10.80 2.13 10.23
C GLY A 126 12.25 1.74 9.94
N LEU A 127 12.87 2.35 8.93
CA LEU A 127 14.28 2.13 8.55
C LEU A 127 15.16 3.24 9.11
#